data_9a53e0f77e26a06ef8f343bf1763f781
#
_entry.id   9a53e0f77e26a06ef8f343bf1763f781
#
_cell.length_a   1.000
_cell.length_b   1.000
_cell.length_c   1.000
_cell.angle_alpha   90.00
_cell.angle_beta   90.00
_cell.angle_gamma   90.00
#
_symmetry.space_group_name_H-M   'P 1'
#
loop_
_entity.id
_entity.type
_entity.pdbx_description
1 polymer ?
#
loop_
_entity_poly.entity_id
_entity_poly.type
_entity_poly.pdbx_seq_one_letter_code
_entity_poly.pdbx_strand_id
1 'polypeptide(L)'
;MVSARHVIQMTDYKVKDIGLAEEGRMLIDYAEKNMPVLMHLREKYSKTQPLKGMRITGCLHVTKETAVLVETLRAAGAEVAWSGCNPLSTNDKVAAALAANDVSVFAWHGLDTEEYYWCIEQTLKIKPTLTLDDGADLIFTLHQKHEELIPNLHGGSEETTTGVIRIRAMAEDGKLKYPIMAVNDADTKHLFDNVYGTGQSVIDGLLRASAILIAGKTFVIGGYGYCSRGMAMRAKGMGADVIVTEVDPVRALQARMDGYQVMKMDDAAPMGDVFLTATGMKDVVTGAHMKKMKSGAIMGNAGHYNVEINEPDLVSLSKNKKRVRHALDEYETKDGRFLYLLGEGRLVNLAAGEGHPSSVMDLSFASQFNA
;
A
#
# COMPACT_ATOMS: atom_id res chain seq x y z
N MET A 1 -29.09 9.36 -45.25
CA MET A 1 -28.64 9.63 -43.88
C MET A 1 -27.97 8.38 -43.35
N VAL A 2 -26.64 8.36 -43.36
CA VAL A 2 -25.86 7.20 -42.87
C VAL A 2 -25.63 7.42 -41.38
N SER A 3 -26.24 6.55 -40.57
CA SER A 3 -26.04 6.51 -39.11
C SER A 3 -24.55 6.25 -38.85
N ALA A 4 -23.88 7.21 -38.21
CA ALA A 4 -22.54 7.00 -37.68
C ALA A 4 -22.68 5.98 -36.53
N ARG A 5 -22.29 4.73 -36.81
CA ARG A 5 -22.07 3.75 -35.77
C ARG A 5 -20.91 4.29 -34.90
N HIS A 6 -21.18 4.68 -33.67
CA HIS A 6 -20.16 4.83 -32.65
C HIS A 6 -19.46 3.48 -32.54
N VAL A 7 -18.26 3.39 -33.05
CA VAL A 7 -17.37 2.28 -32.71
C VAL A 7 -17.03 2.51 -31.24
N ILE A 8 -17.62 1.73 -30.36
CA ILE A 8 -17.20 1.63 -28.96
C ILE A 8 -15.77 1.08 -29.05
N GLN A 9 -14.80 1.94 -28.86
CA GLN A 9 -13.42 1.54 -28.73
C GLN A 9 -13.34 0.74 -27.44
N MET A 10 -13.22 -0.59 -27.55
CA MET A 10 -13.08 -1.45 -26.37
C MET A 10 -11.85 -0.96 -25.60
N THR A 11 -12.08 -0.62 -24.32
CA THR A 11 -11.03 -0.19 -23.41
C THR A 11 -10.03 -1.34 -23.23
N ASP A 12 -8.74 -1.05 -23.41
CA ASP A 12 -7.70 -2.07 -23.27
C ASP A 12 -7.47 -2.37 -21.78
N TYR A 13 -7.48 -3.64 -21.39
CA TYR A 13 -7.24 -4.06 -20.00
C TYR A 13 -6.59 -5.44 -19.93
N LYS A 14 -5.96 -5.74 -18.78
CA LYS A 14 -5.53 -7.10 -18.43
C LYS A 14 -5.73 -7.32 -16.93
N VAL A 15 -6.62 -8.24 -16.59
CA VAL A 15 -6.96 -8.67 -15.22
C VAL A 15 -6.87 -10.18 -15.11
N LYS A 16 -6.91 -10.71 -13.89
CA LYS A 16 -6.80 -12.15 -13.62
C LYS A 16 -7.92 -12.95 -14.29
N ASP A 17 -9.15 -12.53 -14.05
CA ASP A 17 -10.37 -13.15 -14.58
C ASP A 17 -11.51 -12.12 -14.59
N ILE A 18 -11.99 -11.78 -15.76
CA ILE A 18 -13.11 -10.84 -15.95
C ILE A 18 -14.43 -11.38 -15.38
N GLY A 19 -14.57 -12.70 -15.26
CA GLY A 19 -15.75 -13.35 -14.67
C GLY A 19 -16.00 -13.00 -13.20
N LEU A 20 -15.02 -12.41 -12.53
CA LEU A 20 -15.13 -11.95 -11.14
C LEU A 20 -15.80 -10.57 -10.98
N ALA A 21 -16.19 -9.91 -12.08
CA ALA A 21 -16.65 -8.51 -12.08
C ALA A 21 -17.90 -8.28 -11.21
N GLU A 22 -18.85 -9.20 -11.19
CA GLU A 22 -20.07 -9.05 -10.38
C GLU A 22 -19.76 -9.05 -8.87
N GLU A 23 -18.88 -9.96 -8.42
CA GLU A 23 -18.42 -9.97 -7.03
C GLU A 23 -17.63 -8.70 -6.67
N GLY A 24 -16.81 -8.23 -7.61
CA GLY A 24 -16.08 -6.98 -7.44
C GLY A 24 -17.01 -5.77 -7.33
N ARG A 25 -18.08 -5.72 -8.14
CA ARG A 25 -19.09 -4.65 -8.05
C ARG A 25 -19.76 -4.60 -6.68
N MET A 26 -20.13 -5.73 -6.13
CA MET A 26 -20.70 -5.80 -4.77
C MET A 26 -19.75 -5.22 -3.71
N LEU A 27 -18.45 -5.50 -3.83
CA LEU A 27 -17.45 -4.93 -2.91
C LEU A 27 -17.34 -3.41 -3.05
N ILE A 28 -17.34 -2.91 -4.28
CA ILE A 28 -17.28 -1.45 -4.55
C ILE A 28 -18.54 -0.76 -4.04
N ASP A 29 -19.74 -1.31 -4.30
CA ASP A 29 -21.02 -0.78 -3.80
C ASP A 29 -21.06 -0.72 -2.27
N TYR A 30 -20.42 -1.67 -1.59
CA TYR A 30 -20.28 -1.64 -0.14
C TYR A 30 -19.33 -0.52 0.32
N ALA A 31 -18.19 -0.35 -0.38
CA ALA A 31 -17.24 0.71 -0.07
C ALA A 31 -17.87 2.11 -0.25
N GLU A 32 -18.63 2.33 -1.34
CA GLU A 32 -19.34 3.59 -1.61
C GLU A 32 -20.23 4.03 -0.45
N LYS A 33 -20.93 3.10 0.21
CA LYS A 33 -21.78 3.40 1.37
C LYS A 33 -20.99 3.89 2.59
N ASN A 34 -19.69 3.63 2.63
CA ASN A 34 -18.79 4.00 3.72
C ASN A 34 -17.81 5.12 3.33
N MET A 35 -17.99 5.74 2.16
CA MET A 35 -17.14 6.81 1.63
C MET A 35 -17.97 8.05 1.25
N PRO A 36 -18.69 8.66 2.21
CA PRO A 36 -19.65 9.71 1.92
C PRO A 36 -19.03 11.01 1.35
N VAL A 37 -17.78 11.34 1.70
CA VAL A 37 -17.11 12.54 1.19
C VAL A 37 -16.80 12.38 -0.30
N LEU A 38 -16.24 11.24 -0.68
CA LEU A 38 -15.91 10.95 -2.08
C LEU A 38 -17.19 10.82 -2.92
N MET A 39 -18.25 10.21 -2.38
CA MET A 39 -19.56 10.14 -3.04
C MET A 39 -20.20 11.52 -3.22
N HIS A 40 -20.06 12.43 -2.25
CA HIS A 40 -20.50 13.82 -2.40
C HIS A 40 -19.70 14.55 -3.51
N LEU A 41 -18.39 14.35 -3.57
CA LEU A 41 -17.55 14.91 -4.65
C LEU A 41 -17.97 14.35 -6.01
N ARG A 42 -18.26 13.05 -6.12
CA ARG A 42 -18.77 12.42 -7.34
C ARG A 42 -20.08 13.06 -7.79
N GLU A 43 -21.06 13.21 -6.88
CA GLU A 43 -22.33 13.86 -7.20
C GLU A 43 -22.14 15.30 -7.67
N LYS A 44 -21.31 16.07 -6.97
CA LYS A 44 -21.03 17.47 -7.30
C LYS A 44 -20.38 17.63 -8.68
N TYR A 45 -19.32 16.86 -8.93
CA TYR A 45 -18.46 17.05 -10.10
C TYR A 45 -18.89 16.25 -11.34
N SER A 46 -19.77 15.26 -11.20
CA SER A 46 -20.40 14.64 -12.37
C SER A 46 -21.21 15.62 -13.22
N LYS A 47 -21.75 16.68 -12.60
CA LYS A 47 -22.55 17.74 -13.27
C LYS A 47 -21.68 18.72 -14.04
N THR A 48 -20.52 19.06 -13.54
CA THR A 48 -19.64 20.11 -14.09
C THR A 48 -18.47 19.56 -14.90
N GLN A 49 -18.09 18.32 -14.65
CA GLN A 49 -17.00 17.58 -15.30
C GLN A 49 -15.69 18.39 -15.40
N PRO A 50 -15.12 18.88 -14.28
CA PRO A 50 -13.93 19.74 -14.31
C PRO A 50 -12.69 19.04 -14.88
N LEU A 51 -12.67 17.70 -14.88
CA LEU A 51 -11.56 16.88 -15.41
C LEU A 51 -11.78 16.47 -16.89
N LYS A 52 -12.76 17.05 -17.56
CA LYS A 52 -13.01 16.73 -18.97
C LYS A 52 -11.80 17.05 -19.85
N GLY A 53 -11.32 16.03 -20.58
CA GLY A 53 -10.11 16.12 -21.40
C GLY A 53 -8.81 15.81 -20.66
N MET A 54 -8.85 15.61 -19.34
CA MET A 54 -7.70 15.10 -18.59
C MET A 54 -7.58 13.59 -18.74
N ARG A 55 -6.34 13.13 -18.86
CA ARG A 55 -5.99 11.71 -18.90
C ARG A 55 -5.14 11.40 -17.66
N ILE A 56 -5.67 10.58 -16.77
CA ILE A 56 -5.04 10.26 -15.47
C ILE A 56 -4.50 8.84 -15.53
N THR A 57 -3.20 8.69 -15.35
CA THR A 57 -2.56 7.40 -15.12
C THR A 57 -2.35 7.22 -13.62
N GLY A 58 -2.88 6.13 -13.05
CA GLY A 58 -2.71 5.80 -11.65
C GLY A 58 -1.90 4.51 -11.43
N CYS A 59 -1.02 4.55 -10.44
CA CYS A 59 -0.31 3.39 -9.89
C CYS A 59 -0.53 3.37 -8.37
N LEU A 60 -1.62 2.73 -7.95
CA LEU A 60 -2.03 2.66 -6.54
C LEU A 60 -2.78 1.34 -6.31
N HIS A 61 -2.75 0.83 -5.08
CA HIS A 61 -3.36 -0.45 -4.72
C HIS A 61 -4.78 -0.60 -5.28
N VAL A 62 -5.05 -1.70 -5.99
CA VAL A 62 -6.38 -1.95 -6.59
C VAL A 62 -7.29 -2.60 -5.54
N THR A 63 -7.87 -1.75 -4.68
CA THR A 63 -8.85 -2.12 -3.66
C THR A 63 -10.24 -1.58 -4.01
N LYS A 64 -11.25 -2.00 -3.25
CA LYS A 64 -12.62 -1.50 -3.43
C LYS A 64 -12.72 0.01 -3.24
N GLU A 65 -11.91 0.57 -2.33
CA GLU A 65 -11.84 2.00 -2.06
C GLU A 65 -11.21 2.76 -3.24
N THR A 66 -10.12 2.22 -3.80
CA THR A 66 -9.46 2.77 -5.00
C THR A 66 -10.42 2.79 -6.18
N ALA A 67 -11.26 1.77 -6.32
CA ALA A 67 -12.27 1.75 -7.37
C ALA A 67 -13.28 2.90 -7.22
N VAL A 68 -13.68 3.24 -5.99
CA VAL A 68 -14.54 4.42 -5.73
C VAL A 68 -13.85 5.72 -6.17
N LEU A 69 -12.54 5.88 -5.91
CA LEU A 69 -11.77 7.03 -6.40
C LEU A 69 -11.74 7.06 -7.94
N VAL A 70 -11.37 5.96 -8.59
CA VAL A 70 -11.28 5.83 -10.05
C VAL A 70 -12.61 6.20 -10.71
N GLU A 71 -13.71 5.66 -10.22
CA GLU A 71 -15.05 5.96 -10.73
C GLU A 71 -15.46 7.42 -10.47
N THR A 72 -14.98 8.02 -9.37
CA THR A 72 -15.22 9.45 -9.07
C THR A 72 -14.44 10.35 -10.03
N LEU A 73 -13.19 10.04 -10.34
CA LEU A 73 -12.39 10.76 -11.34
C LEU A 73 -13.05 10.68 -12.73
N ARG A 74 -13.54 9.50 -13.12
CA ARG A 74 -14.27 9.31 -14.38
C ARG A 74 -15.58 10.09 -14.41
N ALA A 75 -16.34 10.06 -13.33
CA ALA A 75 -17.57 10.84 -13.24
C ALA A 75 -17.32 12.36 -13.36
N ALA A 76 -16.16 12.84 -12.89
CA ALA A 76 -15.70 14.21 -13.06
C ALA A 76 -15.17 14.50 -14.49
N GLY A 77 -15.17 13.52 -15.40
CA GLY A 77 -14.86 13.68 -16.81
C GLY A 77 -13.48 13.20 -17.27
N ALA A 78 -12.66 12.65 -16.37
CA ALA A 78 -11.33 12.13 -16.72
C ALA A 78 -11.39 10.82 -17.51
N GLU A 79 -10.45 10.63 -18.43
CA GLU A 79 -10.05 9.32 -18.93
C GLU A 79 -9.02 8.74 -17.95
N VAL A 80 -9.20 7.47 -17.53
CA VAL A 80 -8.38 6.87 -16.46
C VAL A 80 -7.81 5.55 -16.92
N ALA A 81 -6.49 5.36 -16.69
CA ALA A 81 -5.82 4.07 -16.78
C ALA A 81 -5.15 3.77 -15.44
N TRP A 82 -5.20 2.50 -14.99
CA TRP A 82 -4.81 2.15 -13.63
C TRP A 82 -4.00 0.86 -13.56
N SER A 83 -2.98 0.85 -12.68
CA SER A 83 -2.24 -0.35 -12.28
C SER A 83 -2.11 -0.43 -10.76
N GLY A 84 -1.75 -1.60 -10.24
CA GLY A 84 -1.38 -1.75 -8.83
C GLY A 84 0.04 -1.25 -8.57
N CYS A 85 0.30 -0.75 -7.37
CA CYS A 85 1.62 -0.31 -6.91
C CYS A 85 2.37 -1.36 -6.08
N ASN A 86 1.83 -2.58 -5.96
CA ASN A 86 2.45 -3.69 -5.24
C ASN A 86 1.95 -5.03 -5.80
N PRO A 87 2.83 -6.02 -6.03
CA PRO A 87 2.45 -7.31 -6.61
C PRO A 87 1.39 -8.11 -5.86
N LEU A 88 1.26 -7.93 -4.54
CA LEU A 88 0.35 -8.69 -3.69
C LEU A 88 -0.88 -7.90 -3.22
N SER A 89 -1.08 -6.68 -3.69
CA SER A 89 -2.12 -5.79 -3.16
C SER A 89 -3.38 -5.65 -4.01
N THR A 90 -3.38 -6.24 -5.21
CA THR A 90 -4.56 -6.19 -6.09
C THR A 90 -5.64 -7.15 -5.61
N ASN A 91 -6.86 -6.65 -5.47
CA ASN A 91 -8.06 -7.48 -5.37
C ASN A 91 -8.56 -7.81 -6.79
N ASP A 92 -8.42 -9.05 -7.21
CA ASP A 92 -8.74 -9.49 -8.58
C ASP A 92 -10.21 -9.26 -8.95
N LYS A 93 -11.14 -9.35 -7.98
CA LYS A 93 -12.57 -9.07 -8.18
C LYS A 93 -12.79 -7.59 -8.52
N VAL A 94 -12.13 -6.71 -7.79
CA VAL A 94 -12.23 -5.25 -8.00
C VAL A 94 -11.59 -4.85 -9.33
N ALA A 95 -10.44 -5.41 -9.68
CA ALA A 95 -9.82 -5.19 -10.98
C ALA A 95 -10.74 -5.61 -12.12
N ALA A 96 -11.40 -6.77 -12.00
CA ALA A 96 -12.40 -7.25 -12.97
C ALA A 96 -13.61 -6.30 -13.07
N ALA A 97 -14.12 -5.81 -11.94
CA ALA A 97 -15.25 -4.86 -11.94
C ALA A 97 -14.91 -3.53 -12.62
N LEU A 98 -13.70 -2.99 -12.38
CA LEU A 98 -13.23 -1.79 -13.08
C LEU A 98 -13.11 -2.02 -14.59
N ALA A 99 -12.53 -3.15 -15.00
CA ALA A 99 -12.43 -3.52 -16.42
C ALA A 99 -13.81 -3.66 -17.09
N ALA A 100 -14.74 -4.31 -16.41
CA ALA A 100 -16.13 -4.46 -16.90
C ALA A 100 -16.90 -3.12 -16.96
N ASN A 101 -16.44 -2.12 -16.22
CA ASN A 101 -16.97 -0.73 -16.23
C ASN A 101 -16.13 0.21 -17.11
N ASP A 102 -15.52 -0.30 -18.18
CA ASP A 102 -14.76 0.46 -19.18
C ASP A 102 -13.60 1.29 -18.58
N VAL A 103 -12.90 0.79 -17.56
CA VAL A 103 -11.62 1.34 -17.09
C VAL A 103 -10.48 0.57 -17.71
N SER A 104 -9.46 1.27 -18.24
CA SER A 104 -8.19 0.66 -18.64
C SER A 104 -7.42 0.24 -17.40
N VAL A 105 -7.58 -1.00 -16.94
CA VAL A 105 -6.93 -1.53 -15.74
C VAL A 105 -6.00 -2.70 -16.09
N PHE A 106 -4.77 -2.61 -15.59
CA PHE A 106 -3.73 -3.63 -15.76
C PHE A 106 -3.23 -4.03 -14.38
N ALA A 107 -3.87 -5.04 -13.77
CA ALA A 107 -3.55 -5.45 -12.41
C ALA A 107 -4.11 -6.84 -12.10
N TRP A 108 -3.32 -7.67 -11.39
CA TRP A 108 -3.76 -8.93 -10.78
C TRP A 108 -2.88 -9.27 -9.57
N HIS A 109 -3.38 -10.09 -8.67
CA HIS A 109 -2.64 -10.54 -7.50
C HIS A 109 -1.57 -11.58 -7.90
N GLY A 110 -0.35 -11.39 -7.39
CA GLY A 110 0.76 -12.32 -7.59
C GLY A 110 1.61 -12.02 -8.82
N LEU A 111 1.69 -10.74 -9.23
CA LEU A 111 2.61 -10.27 -10.28
C LEU A 111 4.06 -10.60 -9.95
N ASP A 112 4.83 -11.00 -10.94
CA ASP A 112 6.28 -10.91 -10.85
C ASP A 112 6.77 -9.48 -11.16
N THR A 113 8.09 -9.27 -11.07
CA THR A 113 8.67 -7.92 -11.28
C THR A 113 8.50 -7.42 -12.71
N GLU A 114 8.61 -8.28 -13.70
CA GLU A 114 8.47 -7.91 -15.12
C GLU A 114 7.00 -7.56 -15.43
N GLU A 115 6.08 -8.39 -14.97
CA GLU A 115 4.63 -8.16 -15.09
C GLU A 115 4.20 -6.86 -14.39
N TYR A 116 4.77 -6.58 -13.21
CA TYR A 116 4.49 -5.37 -12.45
C TYR A 116 4.83 -4.10 -13.23
N TYR A 117 6.07 -3.99 -13.74
CA TYR A 117 6.47 -2.83 -14.56
C TYR A 117 5.76 -2.80 -15.90
N TRP A 118 5.48 -3.94 -16.50
CA TRP A 118 4.66 -4.01 -17.72
C TRP A 118 3.27 -3.40 -17.49
N CYS A 119 2.62 -3.68 -16.36
CA CYS A 119 1.32 -3.09 -16.02
C CYS A 119 1.39 -1.57 -15.95
N ILE A 120 2.42 -1.01 -15.29
CA ILE A 120 2.64 0.44 -15.23
C ILE A 120 2.80 1.01 -16.66
N GLU A 121 3.62 0.40 -17.48
CA GLU A 121 3.86 0.86 -18.86
C GLU A 121 2.58 0.80 -19.73
N GLN A 122 1.68 -0.16 -19.50
CA GLN A 122 0.41 -0.20 -20.23
C GLN A 122 -0.47 1.02 -19.91
N THR A 123 -0.48 1.49 -18.67
CA THR A 123 -1.27 2.67 -18.27
C THR A 123 -0.79 3.94 -18.96
N LEU A 124 0.49 4.03 -19.34
CA LEU A 124 1.08 5.18 -20.02
C LEU A 124 0.62 5.35 -21.49
N LYS A 125 0.00 4.32 -22.08
CA LYS A 125 -0.52 4.37 -23.45
C LYS A 125 -1.59 5.44 -23.67
N ILE A 126 -2.31 5.84 -22.61
CA ILE A 126 -3.27 6.95 -22.70
C ILE A 126 -2.59 8.32 -22.86
N LYS A 127 -1.25 8.39 -22.80
CA LYS A 127 -0.46 9.64 -22.83
C LYS A 127 -0.94 10.62 -21.77
N PRO A 128 -0.67 10.34 -20.50
CA PRO A 128 -1.27 11.04 -19.35
C PRO A 128 -1.01 12.55 -19.38
N THR A 129 -1.95 13.28 -18.78
CA THR A 129 -1.80 14.70 -18.45
C THR A 129 -1.64 14.91 -16.93
N LEU A 130 -2.04 13.90 -16.13
CA LEU A 130 -1.87 13.85 -14.69
C LEU A 130 -1.44 12.45 -14.25
N THR A 131 -0.66 12.37 -13.18
CA THR A 131 -0.28 11.10 -12.55
C THR A 131 -0.78 11.02 -11.11
N LEU A 132 -1.16 9.82 -10.66
CA LEU A 132 -1.47 9.52 -9.28
C LEU A 132 -0.67 8.29 -8.88
N ASP A 133 0.27 8.43 -7.94
CA ASP A 133 1.23 7.38 -7.60
C ASP A 133 1.22 7.04 -6.11
N ASP A 134 1.67 5.85 -5.80
CA ASP A 134 1.85 5.34 -4.44
C ASP A 134 3.17 4.58 -4.36
N GLY A 135 4.21 5.25 -3.88
CA GLY A 135 5.58 4.75 -3.80
C GLY A 135 6.51 5.29 -4.88
N ALA A 136 6.02 6.12 -5.79
CA ALA A 136 6.75 6.82 -6.86
C ALA A 136 7.27 5.93 -8.01
N ASP A 137 6.83 4.67 -8.15
CA ASP A 137 7.33 3.80 -9.22
C ASP A 137 6.84 4.22 -10.61
N LEU A 138 5.63 4.74 -10.74
CA LEU A 138 5.12 5.35 -11.98
C LEU A 138 5.92 6.61 -12.34
N ILE A 139 6.17 7.49 -11.37
CA ILE A 139 6.93 8.73 -11.55
C ILE A 139 8.35 8.41 -12.01
N PHE A 140 9.01 7.44 -11.36
CA PHE A 140 10.34 6.98 -11.75
C PHE A 140 10.36 6.33 -13.14
N THR A 141 9.36 5.50 -13.47
CA THR A 141 9.23 4.90 -14.80
C THR A 141 9.11 5.95 -15.89
N LEU A 142 8.31 7.00 -15.69
CA LEU A 142 8.20 8.14 -16.59
C LEU A 142 9.56 8.83 -16.80
N HIS A 143 10.28 9.14 -15.73
CA HIS A 143 11.56 9.84 -15.82
C HIS A 143 12.69 9.00 -16.43
N GLN A 144 12.64 7.67 -16.26
CA GLN A 144 13.72 6.79 -16.71
C GLN A 144 13.50 6.23 -18.12
N LYS A 145 12.23 6.00 -18.52
CA LYS A 145 11.91 5.27 -19.74
C LYS A 145 10.98 6.02 -20.70
N HIS A 146 10.24 7.03 -20.24
CA HIS A 146 9.18 7.69 -20.99
C HIS A 146 9.24 9.20 -20.86
N GLU A 147 10.45 9.79 -20.91
CA GLU A 147 10.66 11.24 -20.80
C GLU A 147 9.88 12.05 -21.85
N GLU A 148 9.60 11.44 -23.00
CA GLU A 148 8.82 12.05 -24.09
C GLU A 148 7.37 12.37 -23.71
N LEU A 149 6.84 11.72 -22.63
CA LEU A 149 5.49 11.98 -22.13
C LEU A 149 5.44 13.15 -21.13
N ILE A 150 6.56 13.46 -20.48
CA ILE A 150 6.64 14.47 -19.42
C ILE A 150 6.16 15.87 -19.86
N PRO A 151 6.46 16.37 -21.06
CA PRO A 151 5.97 17.68 -21.50
C PRO A 151 4.44 17.80 -21.54
N ASN A 152 3.70 16.69 -21.55
CA ASN A 152 2.24 16.68 -21.54
C ASN A 152 1.65 16.69 -20.12
N LEU A 153 2.47 16.47 -19.09
CA LEU A 153 2.02 16.39 -17.69
C LEU A 153 1.86 17.79 -17.10
N HIS A 154 0.69 18.04 -16.55
CA HIS A 154 0.39 19.27 -15.78
C HIS A 154 0.83 19.14 -14.34
N GLY A 155 0.83 17.90 -13.80
CA GLY A 155 1.20 17.61 -12.43
C GLY A 155 0.95 16.15 -12.07
N GLY A 156 1.16 15.85 -10.81
CA GLY A 156 0.83 14.54 -10.23
C GLY A 156 0.64 14.63 -8.73
N SER A 157 0.26 13.50 -8.13
CA SER A 157 0.13 13.35 -6.69
C SER A 157 0.78 12.06 -6.20
N GLU A 158 1.23 12.07 -4.94
CA GLU A 158 1.86 10.93 -4.27
C GLU A 158 1.15 10.62 -2.95
N GLU A 159 0.76 9.36 -2.77
CA GLU A 159 -0.04 8.87 -1.66
C GLU A 159 0.78 8.56 -0.41
N THR A 160 2.04 8.13 -0.53
CA THR A 160 2.74 7.50 0.58
C THR A 160 4.04 8.18 0.98
N THR A 161 4.39 8.08 2.27
CA THR A 161 5.63 8.66 2.84
C THR A 161 6.88 8.23 2.08
N THR A 162 6.99 6.96 1.72
CA THR A 162 8.16 6.43 0.99
C THR A 162 8.30 7.09 -0.39
N GLY A 163 7.19 7.26 -1.12
CA GLY A 163 7.19 7.94 -2.41
C GLY A 163 7.54 9.41 -2.27
N VAL A 164 6.97 10.12 -1.30
CA VAL A 164 7.30 11.54 -1.04
C VAL A 164 8.79 11.72 -0.75
N ILE A 165 9.40 10.85 0.06
CA ILE A 165 10.86 10.90 0.34
C ILE A 165 11.66 10.73 -0.95
N ARG A 166 11.31 9.76 -1.79
CA ARG A 166 11.99 9.50 -3.08
C ARG A 166 11.85 10.70 -4.03
N ILE A 167 10.66 11.27 -4.14
CA ILE A 167 10.37 12.42 -5.02
C ILE A 167 11.11 13.67 -4.54
N ARG A 168 11.16 13.90 -3.23
CA ARG A 168 11.95 15.02 -2.66
C ARG A 168 13.43 14.89 -2.95
N ALA A 169 14.02 13.71 -2.78
CA ALA A 169 15.41 13.47 -3.15
C ALA A 169 15.64 13.71 -4.66
N MET A 170 14.69 13.30 -5.51
CA MET A 170 14.75 13.54 -6.96
C MET A 170 14.65 15.06 -7.29
N ALA A 171 13.84 15.80 -6.54
CA ALA A 171 13.73 17.25 -6.68
C ALA A 171 15.01 17.98 -6.23
N GLU A 172 15.59 17.58 -5.08
CA GLU A 172 16.87 18.09 -4.57
C GLU A 172 18.01 17.85 -5.56
N ASP A 173 18.03 16.70 -6.23
CA ASP A 173 18.96 16.37 -7.31
C ASP A 173 18.70 17.13 -8.62
N GLY A 174 17.64 17.97 -8.70
CA GLY A 174 17.25 18.69 -9.92
C GLY A 174 16.73 17.79 -11.05
N LYS A 175 16.31 16.56 -10.72
CA LYS A 175 15.85 15.56 -11.71
C LYS A 175 14.33 15.48 -11.85
N LEU A 176 13.56 16.01 -10.91
CA LEU A 176 12.09 16.04 -10.99
C LEU A 176 11.66 17.08 -12.05
N LYS A 177 10.96 16.63 -13.10
CA LYS A 177 10.66 17.43 -14.31
C LYS A 177 9.24 18.00 -14.35
N TYR A 178 8.37 17.63 -13.43
CA TYR A 178 7.02 18.17 -13.32
C TYR A 178 6.56 18.21 -11.85
N PRO A 179 5.60 19.08 -11.47
CA PRO A 179 5.20 19.26 -10.09
C PRO A 179 4.42 18.04 -9.55
N ILE A 180 4.70 17.65 -8.30
CA ILE A 180 4.01 16.57 -7.59
C ILE A 180 3.44 17.09 -6.28
N MET A 181 2.14 16.88 -6.05
CA MET A 181 1.47 17.18 -4.81
C MET A 181 1.72 16.04 -3.81
N ALA A 182 2.31 16.35 -2.66
CA ALA A 182 2.54 15.38 -1.59
C ALA A 182 1.25 15.19 -0.76
N VAL A 183 0.29 14.41 -1.27
CA VAL A 183 -0.99 14.18 -0.60
C VAL A 183 -0.80 13.47 0.74
N ASN A 184 0.21 12.61 0.85
CA ASN A 184 0.57 12.01 2.13
C ASN A 184 0.79 13.03 3.26
N ASP A 185 1.22 14.25 2.94
CA ASP A 185 1.58 15.26 3.94
C ASP A 185 0.37 16.14 4.35
N ALA A 186 -0.81 15.92 3.76
CA ALA A 186 -2.03 16.57 4.21
C ALA A 186 -2.46 16.02 5.59
N ASP A 187 -2.86 16.91 6.51
CA ASP A 187 -3.31 16.52 7.86
C ASP A 187 -4.47 15.53 7.81
N THR A 188 -5.42 15.73 6.89
CA THR A 188 -6.55 14.82 6.65
C THR A 188 -6.14 13.46 6.10
N LYS A 189 -4.90 13.30 5.63
CA LYS A 189 -4.35 12.02 5.16
C LYS A 189 -3.54 11.36 6.27
N HIS A 190 -2.36 11.86 6.61
CA HIS A 190 -1.41 11.10 7.44
C HIS A 190 -1.83 10.93 8.91
N LEU A 191 -2.60 11.89 9.47
CA LEU A 191 -3.10 11.76 10.85
C LEU A 191 -4.17 10.67 11.00
N PHE A 192 -4.84 10.29 9.91
CA PHE A 192 -5.94 9.32 9.92
C PHE A 192 -5.55 8.02 9.22
N ASP A 193 -5.21 8.07 7.95
CA ASP A 193 -4.83 6.92 7.15
C ASP A 193 -3.62 6.20 7.75
N ASN A 194 -2.49 6.88 7.86
CA ASN A 194 -1.25 6.26 8.32
C ASN A 194 -1.35 5.78 9.78
N VAL A 195 -2.10 6.48 10.65
CA VAL A 195 -2.25 6.08 12.06
C VAL A 195 -3.34 5.02 12.24
N TYR A 196 -4.58 5.39 11.94
CA TYR A 196 -5.74 4.54 12.27
C TYR A 196 -5.95 3.45 11.22
N GLY A 197 -5.74 3.78 9.93
CA GLY A 197 -5.83 2.83 8.84
C GLY A 197 -4.78 1.73 8.97
N THR A 198 -3.50 2.10 9.01
CA THR A 198 -2.39 1.15 9.18
C THR A 198 -2.50 0.38 10.48
N GLY A 199 -2.76 1.07 11.60
CA GLY A 199 -2.84 0.43 12.92
C GLY A 199 -3.88 -0.68 12.96
N GLN A 200 -5.06 -0.47 12.38
CA GLN A 200 -6.12 -1.48 12.36
C GLN A 200 -5.83 -2.57 11.33
N SER A 201 -5.50 -2.20 10.09
CA SER A 201 -5.39 -3.15 8.99
C SER A 201 -4.20 -4.09 9.10
N VAL A 202 -3.09 -3.66 9.71
CA VAL A 202 -1.93 -4.54 9.98
C VAL A 202 -2.27 -5.59 11.05
N ILE A 203 -2.98 -5.20 12.10
CA ILE A 203 -3.44 -6.17 13.12
C ILE A 203 -4.49 -7.12 12.52
N ASP A 204 -5.40 -6.65 11.68
CA ASP A 204 -6.34 -7.51 10.94
C ASP A 204 -5.61 -8.53 10.07
N GLY A 205 -4.63 -8.08 9.25
CA GLY A 205 -3.82 -8.97 8.43
C GLY A 205 -3.03 -10.01 9.24
N LEU A 206 -2.41 -9.58 10.35
CA LEU A 206 -1.72 -10.48 11.29
C LEU A 206 -2.67 -11.56 11.81
N LEU A 207 -3.87 -11.19 12.27
CA LEU A 207 -4.84 -12.12 12.83
C LEU A 207 -5.38 -13.09 11.78
N ARG A 208 -5.70 -12.61 10.58
CA ARG A 208 -6.17 -13.45 9.46
C ARG A 208 -5.11 -14.50 9.08
N ALA A 209 -3.83 -14.09 8.96
CA ALA A 209 -2.76 -14.99 8.55
C ALA A 209 -2.36 -15.97 9.66
N SER A 210 -2.26 -15.53 10.92
CA SER A 210 -1.66 -16.32 12.00
C SER A 210 -2.68 -16.91 12.99
N ALA A 211 -3.83 -16.28 13.17
CA ALA A 211 -4.83 -16.62 14.18
C ALA A 211 -4.28 -16.66 15.62
N ILE A 212 -3.24 -15.85 15.92
CA ILE A 212 -2.63 -15.82 17.27
C ILE A 212 -3.50 -15.09 18.28
N LEU A 213 -3.36 -15.46 19.55
CA LEU A 213 -3.84 -14.65 20.67
C LEU A 213 -2.86 -13.49 20.90
N ILE A 214 -3.33 -12.24 20.81
CA ILE A 214 -2.49 -11.04 20.99
C ILE A 214 -2.23 -10.77 22.48
N ALA A 215 -3.24 -10.96 23.34
CA ALA A 215 -3.12 -10.67 24.76
C ALA A 215 -1.95 -11.46 25.40
N GLY A 216 -1.11 -10.75 26.15
CA GLY A 216 0.08 -11.29 26.81
C GLY A 216 1.26 -11.60 25.90
N LYS A 217 1.19 -11.23 24.61
CA LYS A 217 2.32 -11.33 23.69
C LYS A 217 3.16 -10.06 23.69
N THR A 218 4.47 -10.23 23.53
CA THR A 218 5.39 -9.11 23.36
C THR A 218 5.46 -8.72 21.89
N PHE A 219 5.01 -7.50 21.57
CA PHE A 219 5.08 -6.90 20.23
C PHE A 219 6.27 -5.95 20.16
N VAL A 220 7.19 -6.20 19.25
CA VAL A 220 8.30 -5.30 18.93
C VAL A 220 7.93 -4.50 17.69
N ILE A 221 7.77 -3.20 17.84
CA ILE A 221 7.41 -2.27 16.77
C ILE A 221 8.65 -1.52 16.31
N GLY A 222 9.04 -1.73 15.05
CA GLY A 222 10.15 -1.02 14.41
C GLY A 222 9.72 0.35 13.92
N GLY A 223 10.36 1.42 14.46
CA GLY A 223 10.03 2.80 14.19
C GLY A 223 8.91 3.34 15.10
N TYR A 224 8.76 4.70 15.11
CA TYR A 224 7.65 5.38 15.81
C TYR A 224 7.10 6.56 15.00
N GLY A 225 7.04 6.39 13.65
CA GLY A 225 6.29 7.26 12.76
C GLY A 225 4.77 7.01 12.89
N TYR A 226 3.99 7.64 12.03
CA TYR A 226 2.51 7.57 12.08
C TYR A 226 2.00 6.12 12.04
N CYS A 227 2.47 5.30 11.11
CA CYS A 227 2.07 3.90 10.97
C CYS A 227 2.43 3.07 12.22
N SER A 228 3.67 3.19 12.68
CA SER A 228 4.15 2.45 13.85
C SER A 228 3.42 2.85 15.13
N ARG A 229 3.10 4.14 15.30
CA ARG A 229 2.25 4.61 16.43
C ARG A 229 0.87 3.96 16.41
N GLY A 230 0.25 3.89 15.23
CA GLY A 230 -1.04 3.22 15.05
C GLY A 230 -0.98 1.73 15.43
N MET A 231 0.05 1.02 14.95
CA MET A 231 0.25 -0.39 15.30
C MET A 231 0.49 -0.60 16.80
N ALA A 232 1.36 0.21 17.40
CA ALA A 232 1.64 0.14 18.85
C ALA A 232 0.37 0.36 19.67
N MET A 233 -0.42 1.37 19.33
CA MET A 233 -1.68 1.69 19.97
C MET A 233 -2.70 0.53 19.89
N ARG A 234 -2.85 -0.08 18.72
CA ARG A 234 -3.80 -1.18 18.52
C ARG A 234 -3.34 -2.46 19.22
N ALA A 235 -2.06 -2.83 19.12
CA ALA A 235 -1.50 -3.99 19.81
C ALA A 235 -1.69 -3.86 21.33
N LYS A 236 -1.34 -2.70 21.92
CA LYS A 236 -1.56 -2.40 23.35
C LYS A 236 -3.04 -2.49 23.73
N GLY A 237 -3.94 -1.92 22.92
CA GLY A 237 -5.39 -1.98 23.14
C GLY A 237 -5.96 -3.40 23.12
N MET A 238 -5.27 -4.34 22.50
CA MET A 238 -5.62 -5.77 22.49
C MET A 238 -4.88 -6.59 23.55
N GLY A 239 -4.18 -5.94 24.48
CA GLY A 239 -3.53 -6.57 25.62
C GLY A 239 -2.11 -7.08 25.36
N ALA A 240 -1.44 -6.60 24.30
CA ALA A 240 -0.03 -6.88 24.08
C ALA A 240 0.87 -6.02 24.98
N ASP A 241 2.04 -6.58 25.34
CA ASP A 241 3.17 -5.82 25.85
C ASP A 241 3.95 -5.25 24.67
N VAL A 242 4.03 -3.90 24.57
CA VAL A 242 4.62 -3.25 23.39
C VAL A 242 6.00 -2.68 23.72
N ILE A 243 6.97 -3.05 22.90
CA ILE A 243 8.32 -2.50 22.84
C ILE A 243 8.46 -1.74 21.51
N VAL A 244 8.95 -0.51 21.57
CA VAL A 244 9.27 0.31 20.39
C VAL A 244 10.79 0.34 20.20
N THR A 245 11.23 0.17 18.97
CA THR A 245 12.63 0.36 18.58
C THR A 245 12.71 1.55 17.62
N GLU A 246 13.42 2.61 18.00
CA GLU A 246 13.48 3.85 17.23
C GLU A 246 14.89 4.44 17.29
N VAL A 247 15.36 5.00 16.17
CA VAL A 247 16.69 5.63 16.05
C VAL A 247 16.64 7.14 16.23
N ASP A 248 15.51 7.77 15.91
CA ASP A 248 15.28 9.20 16.15
C ASP A 248 15.00 9.42 17.65
N PRO A 249 15.85 10.19 18.36
CA PRO A 249 15.72 10.38 19.80
C PRO A 249 14.42 11.10 20.19
N VAL A 250 13.89 11.98 19.34
CA VAL A 250 12.64 12.71 19.61
C VAL A 250 11.45 11.74 19.53
N ARG A 251 11.39 10.92 18.49
CA ARG A 251 10.35 9.89 18.33
C ARG A 251 10.46 8.80 19.42
N ALA A 252 11.68 8.42 19.79
CA ALA A 252 11.91 7.49 20.90
C ALA A 252 11.39 8.06 22.22
N LEU A 253 11.61 9.36 22.48
CA LEU A 253 11.06 10.04 23.65
C LEU A 253 9.55 10.13 23.60
N GLN A 254 8.94 10.41 22.44
CA GLN A 254 7.48 10.36 22.26
C GLN A 254 6.92 8.99 22.62
N ALA A 255 7.52 7.91 22.07
CA ALA A 255 7.11 6.54 22.39
C ALA A 255 7.15 6.27 23.91
N ARG A 256 8.20 6.76 24.58
CA ARG A 256 8.34 6.63 26.02
C ARG A 256 7.25 7.39 26.77
N MET A 257 6.90 8.61 26.34
CA MET A 257 5.83 9.42 26.94
C MET A 257 4.44 8.82 26.70
N ASP A 258 4.23 8.15 25.56
CA ASP A 258 3.00 7.40 25.25
C ASP A 258 2.89 6.08 26.05
N GLY A 259 3.89 5.80 26.93
CA GLY A 259 3.87 4.69 27.89
C GLY A 259 4.35 3.35 27.32
N TYR A 260 5.21 3.37 26.28
CA TYR A 260 5.87 2.17 25.76
C TYR A 260 7.26 1.97 26.34
N GLN A 261 7.72 0.72 26.34
CA GLN A 261 9.15 0.44 26.52
C GLN A 261 9.88 0.83 25.24
N VAL A 262 11.07 1.44 25.39
CA VAL A 262 11.91 1.83 24.23
C VAL A 262 13.30 1.25 24.43
N MET A 263 13.79 0.51 23.42
CA MET A 263 15.13 -0.09 23.44
C MET A 263 15.66 -0.33 22.03
N LYS A 264 16.91 -0.75 21.91
CA LYS A 264 17.50 -1.16 20.63
C LYS A 264 16.89 -2.49 20.16
N MET A 265 16.86 -2.71 18.84
CA MET A 265 16.35 -3.97 18.27
C MET A 265 17.15 -5.17 18.79
N ASP A 266 18.45 -5.02 19.01
CA ASP A 266 19.30 -6.07 19.58
C ASP A 266 18.87 -6.57 20.95
N ASP A 267 18.34 -5.67 21.78
CA ASP A 267 17.85 -5.97 23.14
C ASP A 267 16.41 -6.48 23.09
N ALA A 268 15.60 -6.00 22.15
CA ALA A 268 14.20 -6.39 21.96
C ALA A 268 14.07 -7.78 21.29
N ALA A 269 15.01 -8.15 20.43
CA ALA A 269 14.93 -9.38 19.64
C ALA A 269 14.72 -10.68 20.46
N PRO A 270 15.37 -10.91 21.61
CA PRO A 270 15.11 -12.10 22.41
C PRO A 270 13.77 -12.05 23.20
N MET A 271 13.12 -10.88 23.25
CA MET A 271 11.89 -10.69 24.02
C MET A 271 10.61 -10.81 23.18
N GLY A 272 10.70 -10.48 21.88
CA GLY A 272 9.56 -10.38 20.97
C GLY A 272 8.92 -11.72 20.62
N ASP A 273 7.59 -11.75 20.57
CA ASP A 273 6.79 -12.81 19.96
C ASP A 273 6.33 -12.39 18.56
N VAL A 274 6.09 -11.09 18.35
CA VAL A 274 5.70 -10.51 17.07
C VAL A 274 6.55 -9.27 16.79
N PHE A 275 7.06 -9.17 15.58
CA PHE A 275 7.86 -8.04 15.10
C PHE A 275 7.15 -7.39 13.92
N LEU A 276 6.76 -6.12 14.07
CA LEU A 276 6.11 -5.35 13.01
C LEU A 276 6.93 -4.10 12.72
N THR A 277 7.25 -3.87 11.45
CA THR A 277 8.06 -2.73 11.00
C THR A 277 7.27 -1.80 10.06
N ALA A 278 7.50 -0.50 10.16
CA ALA A 278 6.95 0.52 9.27
C ALA A 278 7.84 1.77 9.27
N THR A 279 9.10 1.61 8.93
CA THR A 279 10.12 2.67 8.99
C THR A 279 10.42 3.29 7.62
N GLY A 280 10.15 2.55 6.54
CA GLY A 280 10.59 2.88 5.19
C GLY A 280 12.10 2.70 4.98
N MET A 281 12.81 2.12 5.96
CA MET A 281 14.27 1.93 5.92
C MET A 281 14.61 0.46 5.64
N LYS A 282 15.75 0.25 5.01
CA LYS A 282 16.27 -1.09 4.73
C LYS A 282 16.87 -1.72 6.00
N ASP A 283 16.77 -3.07 6.12
CA ASP A 283 17.49 -3.87 7.12
C ASP A 283 17.17 -3.51 8.58
N VAL A 284 15.92 -3.22 8.89
CA VAL A 284 15.45 -2.95 10.26
C VAL A 284 15.53 -4.22 11.11
N VAL A 285 15.14 -5.37 10.53
CA VAL A 285 15.28 -6.69 11.14
C VAL A 285 16.23 -7.52 10.28
N THR A 286 17.41 -7.83 10.82
CA THR A 286 18.49 -8.56 10.14
C THR A 286 18.70 -9.97 10.71
N GLY A 287 19.53 -10.77 10.07
CA GLY A 287 19.93 -12.09 10.55
C GLY A 287 20.57 -12.06 11.95
N ALA A 288 21.22 -10.96 12.34
CA ALA A 288 21.77 -10.81 13.69
C ALA A 288 20.65 -10.81 14.76
N HIS A 289 19.54 -10.12 14.48
CA HIS A 289 18.35 -10.08 15.33
C HIS A 289 17.62 -11.44 15.32
N MET A 290 17.45 -12.04 14.12
CA MET A 290 16.76 -13.32 13.94
C MET A 290 17.43 -14.48 14.70
N LYS A 291 18.77 -14.45 14.84
CA LYS A 291 19.52 -15.43 15.65
C LYS A 291 19.15 -15.37 17.14
N LYS A 292 18.68 -14.22 17.63
CA LYS A 292 18.29 -14.00 19.04
C LYS A 292 16.80 -14.25 19.29
N MET A 293 15.96 -14.28 18.26
CA MET A 293 14.51 -14.43 18.39
C MET A 293 14.12 -15.79 18.98
N LYS A 294 12.98 -15.81 19.66
CA LYS A 294 12.34 -17.03 20.14
C LYS A 294 11.91 -17.93 18.97
N SER A 295 11.85 -19.24 19.18
CA SER A 295 11.10 -20.11 18.28
C SER A 295 9.62 -19.74 18.30
N GLY A 296 9.00 -19.64 17.14
CA GLY A 296 7.62 -19.20 16.99
C GLY A 296 7.45 -17.69 16.76
N ALA A 297 8.52 -16.90 16.72
CA ALA A 297 8.44 -15.48 16.46
C ALA A 297 7.88 -15.19 15.05
N ILE A 298 6.95 -14.24 14.96
CA ILE A 298 6.30 -13.81 13.71
C ILE A 298 6.83 -12.44 13.33
N MET A 299 7.29 -12.30 12.08
CA MET A 299 7.76 -11.04 11.51
C MET A 299 6.79 -10.57 10.44
N GLY A 300 6.48 -9.28 10.41
CA GLY A 300 5.65 -8.64 9.39
C GLY A 300 6.08 -7.21 9.11
N ASN A 301 5.93 -6.79 7.87
CA ASN A 301 6.25 -5.46 7.42
C ASN A 301 4.97 -4.71 7.03
N ALA A 302 4.86 -3.46 7.43
CA ALA A 302 3.82 -2.52 7.02
C ALA A 302 4.39 -1.32 6.25
N GLY A 303 5.70 -1.33 5.96
CA GLY A 303 6.33 -0.37 5.05
C GLY A 303 6.07 -0.75 3.59
N HIS A 304 6.19 0.23 2.70
CA HIS A 304 5.81 0.07 1.29
C HIS A 304 6.60 -1.03 0.55
N TYR A 305 7.91 -1.14 0.81
CA TYR A 305 8.80 -2.13 0.19
C TYR A 305 9.17 -3.26 1.14
N ASN A 306 9.46 -4.44 0.59
CA ASN A 306 9.86 -5.64 1.32
C ASN A 306 11.36 -5.64 1.70
N VAL A 307 11.90 -4.52 2.14
CA VAL A 307 13.32 -4.35 2.46
C VAL A 307 13.61 -4.18 3.95
N GLU A 308 12.58 -3.98 4.77
CA GLU A 308 12.75 -3.74 6.20
C GLU A 308 13.13 -5.01 6.97
N ILE A 309 12.56 -6.16 6.57
CA ILE A 309 12.93 -7.48 7.08
C ILE A 309 13.85 -8.12 6.06
N ASN A 310 15.10 -8.42 6.45
CA ASN A 310 16.08 -9.00 5.55
C ASN A 310 15.77 -10.49 5.30
N GLU A 311 14.91 -10.78 4.30
CA GLU A 311 14.56 -12.15 3.92
C GLU A 311 15.78 -12.96 3.43
N PRO A 312 16.74 -12.44 2.65
CA PRO A 312 17.97 -13.15 2.32
C PRO A 312 18.72 -13.70 3.55
N ASP A 313 18.81 -12.90 4.62
CA ASP A 313 19.40 -13.37 5.88
C ASP A 313 18.57 -14.51 6.48
N LEU A 314 17.23 -14.37 6.50
CA LEU A 314 16.32 -15.40 7.02
C LEU A 314 16.47 -16.72 6.24
N VAL A 315 16.52 -16.65 4.91
CA VAL A 315 16.79 -17.82 4.05
C VAL A 315 18.14 -18.44 4.37
N SER A 316 19.19 -17.61 4.53
CA SER A 316 20.54 -18.10 4.85
C SER A 316 20.64 -18.82 6.20
N LEU A 317 19.82 -18.41 7.16
CA LEU A 317 19.73 -19.03 8.50
C LEU A 317 18.89 -20.29 8.51
N SER A 318 18.08 -20.53 7.50
CA SER A 318 17.09 -21.60 7.44
C SER A 318 17.60 -22.79 6.63
N LYS A 319 17.10 -23.98 6.94
CA LYS A 319 17.29 -25.21 6.16
C LYS A 319 16.05 -25.56 5.34
N ASN A 320 14.89 -25.00 5.69
CA ASN A 320 13.62 -25.24 4.99
C ASN A 320 12.72 -24.02 5.06
N LYS A 321 11.92 -23.78 4.00
CA LYS A 321 10.84 -22.80 3.91
C LYS A 321 9.58 -23.47 3.38
N LYS A 322 8.41 -23.25 4.01
CA LYS A 322 7.13 -23.72 3.49
C LYS A 322 6.00 -22.72 3.80
N ARG A 323 5.03 -22.59 2.91
CA ARG A 323 3.78 -21.87 3.16
C ARG A 323 2.90 -22.72 4.08
N VAL A 324 2.62 -22.23 5.30
CA VAL A 324 1.82 -22.95 6.30
C VAL A 324 0.36 -22.46 6.36
N ARG A 325 0.12 -21.20 6.00
CA ARG A 325 -1.22 -20.61 5.87
C ARG A 325 -1.20 -19.55 4.76
N HIS A 326 -2.36 -19.03 4.39
CA HIS A 326 -2.42 -17.88 3.50
C HIS A 326 -1.56 -16.74 4.06
N ALA A 327 -0.65 -16.21 3.24
CA ALA A 327 0.28 -15.14 3.57
C ALA A 327 1.19 -15.38 4.80
N LEU A 328 1.42 -16.65 5.22
CA LEU A 328 2.30 -17.00 6.33
C LEU A 328 3.29 -18.09 5.91
N ASP A 329 4.56 -17.73 5.84
CA ASP A 329 5.66 -18.65 5.56
C ASP A 329 6.41 -19.03 6.85
N GLU A 330 6.65 -20.33 7.03
CA GLU A 330 7.45 -20.90 8.10
C GLU A 330 8.87 -21.14 7.59
N TYR A 331 9.85 -20.72 8.36
CA TYR A 331 11.26 -20.96 8.13
C TYR A 331 11.82 -21.82 9.26
N GLU A 332 12.23 -23.04 8.97
CA GLU A 332 12.92 -23.91 9.89
C GLU A 332 14.41 -23.57 9.89
N THR A 333 14.90 -22.96 10.94
CA THR A 333 16.29 -22.53 11.06
C THR A 333 17.25 -23.70 11.25
N LYS A 334 18.53 -23.50 10.95
CA LYS A 334 19.59 -24.52 11.07
C LYS A 334 19.82 -25.00 12.50
N ASP A 335 19.46 -24.16 13.51
CA ASP A 335 19.51 -24.48 14.93
C ASP A 335 18.22 -25.11 15.48
N GLY A 336 17.24 -25.41 14.62
CA GLY A 336 16.00 -26.12 14.95
C GLY A 336 14.84 -25.27 15.46
N ARG A 337 14.99 -23.94 15.47
CA ARG A 337 13.86 -23.02 15.74
C ARG A 337 12.98 -22.83 14.51
N PHE A 338 11.77 -22.34 14.72
CA PHE A 338 10.86 -21.92 13.66
C PHE A 338 10.65 -20.42 13.74
N LEU A 339 10.83 -19.71 12.63
CA LEU A 339 10.50 -18.30 12.48
C LEU A 339 9.45 -18.16 11.38
N TYR A 340 8.58 -17.16 11.49
CA TYR A 340 7.50 -16.95 10.55
C TYR A 340 7.62 -15.57 9.90
N LEU A 341 7.31 -15.50 8.59
CA LEU A 341 7.27 -14.26 7.83
C LEU A 341 5.89 -14.09 7.20
N LEU A 342 5.27 -12.92 7.44
CA LEU A 342 4.00 -12.53 6.86
C LEU A 342 4.19 -11.87 5.50
N GLY A 343 3.32 -12.22 4.54
CA GLY A 343 3.22 -11.54 3.25
C GLY A 343 4.53 -11.45 2.46
N GLU A 344 5.44 -12.42 2.63
CA GLU A 344 6.76 -12.39 1.97
C GLU A 344 7.56 -11.12 2.28
N GLY A 345 7.39 -10.55 3.49
CA GLY A 345 7.99 -9.28 3.89
C GLY A 345 7.36 -8.03 3.26
N ARG A 346 6.29 -8.17 2.49
CA ARG A 346 5.52 -7.06 1.91
C ARG A 346 4.44 -6.57 2.87
N LEU A 347 3.70 -5.53 2.49
CA LEU A 347 2.60 -4.91 3.25
C LEU A 347 1.60 -5.95 3.79
N VAL A 348 1.69 -6.27 5.09
CA VAL A 348 0.85 -7.28 5.76
C VAL A 348 -0.63 -6.96 5.62
N ASN A 349 -1.03 -5.69 5.72
CA ASN A 349 -2.41 -5.24 5.66
C ASN A 349 -3.09 -5.51 4.30
N LEU A 350 -2.32 -5.63 3.22
CA LEU A 350 -2.83 -5.91 1.88
C LEU A 350 -2.52 -7.34 1.42
N ALA A 351 -1.36 -7.89 1.80
CA ALA A 351 -1.00 -9.26 1.46
C ALA A 351 -1.81 -10.30 2.23
N ALA A 352 -2.25 -9.98 3.46
CA ALA A 352 -2.97 -10.87 4.35
C ALA A 352 -4.37 -10.38 4.75
N GLY A 353 -4.69 -9.11 4.51
CA GLY A 353 -5.96 -8.46 4.84
C GLY A 353 -6.59 -7.78 3.63
N GLU A 354 -7.54 -6.89 3.90
CA GLU A 354 -8.27 -6.14 2.87
C GLU A 354 -7.80 -4.69 2.71
N GLY A 355 -6.71 -4.31 3.37
CA GLY A 355 -6.21 -2.94 3.40
C GLY A 355 -6.93 -2.05 4.43
N HIS A 356 -6.81 -0.76 4.25
CA HIS A 356 -7.40 0.23 5.16
C HIS A 356 -8.92 0.29 5.04
N PRO A 357 -9.65 0.56 6.16
CA PRO A 357 -11.11 0.69 6.14
C PRO A 357 -11.59 1.82 5.22
N SER A 358 -12.71 1.61 4.55
CA SER A 358 -13.27 2.56 3.56
C SER A 358 -13.47 3.97 4.13
N SER A 359 -13.92 4.09 5.39
CA SER A 359 -14.13 5.39 6.04
C SER A 359 -12.85 6.20 6.28
N VAL A 360 -11.69 5.54 6.40
CA VAL A 360 -10.38 6.20 6.49
C VAL A 360 -9.91 6.57 5.09
N MET A 361 -10.08 5.67 4.11
CA MET A 361 -9.70 5.94 2.73
C MET A 361 -10.54 7.02 2.08
N ASP A 362 -11.76 7.26 2.55
CA ASP A 362 -12.61 8.38 2.11
C ASP A 362 -11.90 9.73 2.28
N LEU A 363 -11.24 9.96 3.43
CA LEU A 363 -10.47 11.17 3.70
C LEU A 363 -9.21 11.27 2.82
N SER A 364 -8.48 10.17 2.71
CA SER A 364 -7.27 10.10 1.87
C SER A 364 -7.61 10.36 0.41
N PHE A 365 -8.61 9.67 -0.12
CA PHE A 365 -8.98 9.78 -1.54
C PHE A 365 -9.74 11.06 -1.89
N ALA A 366 -10.45 11.66 -0.92
CA ALA A 366 -10.94 13.02 -1.10
C ALA A 366 -9.79 14.03 -1.22
N SER A 367 -8.69 13.82 -0.50
CA SER A 367 -7.47 14.64 -0.64
C SER A 367 -6.81 14.41 -2.02
N GLN A 368 -6.72 13.17 -2.50
CA GLN A 368 -6.23 12.85 -3.84
C GLN A 368 -7.07 13.48 -4.95
N PHE A 369 -8.39 13.43 -4.81
CA PHE A 369 -9.30 14.00 -5.80
C PHE A 369 -9.17 15.52 -5.90
N ASN A 370 -8.87 16.22 -4.81
CA ASN A 370 -8.76 17.68 -4.77
C ASN A 370 -7.34 18.20 -5.05
N ALA A 371 -6.32 17.34 -5.08
CA ALA A 371 -4.94 17.69 -5.38
C ALA A 371 -4.74 17.98 -6.88
#